data_13323336f86520cb1931fe350570f908
#
_entry.id   13323336f86520cb1931fe350570f908
#
_cell.length_a   1.000
_cell.length_b   1.000
_cell.length_c   1.000
_cell.angle_alpha   90.00
_cell.angle_beta   90.00
_cell.angle_gamma   90.00
#
_symmetry.space_group_name_H-M   'P 1'
#
loop_
_entity.id
_entity.type
_entity.pdbx_description
1 polymer ?
#
loop_
_entity_poly.entity_id
_entity_poly.type
_entity_poly.pdbx_seq_one_letter_code
_entity_poly.pdbx_strand_id
1 'polypeptide(L)'
;LPILVGTGSPRMLRLTARWAEEWNTWGDPDEVARRTERFTAACESVGREPGELRRSAQAMVFFTPTQAARDAVQAHVVPDRSLVGGAQELVDQLARYEELGVHEFAIADFTLGESPEERRDTYAALHADVLSAFR
;
A
#
# COMPACT_ATOMS: atom_id res chain seq x y z
N LEU A 1 12.01 12.93 -16.38
CA LEU A 1 11.81 12.56 -14.95
C LEU A 1 10.33 12.30 -14.71
N PRO A 2 9.90 11.06 -14.40
CA PRO A 2 8.53 10.76 -14.03
C PRO A 2 8.11 11.51 -12.75
N ILE A 3 6.88 12.02 -12.74
CA ILE A 3 6.33 12.74 -11.58
C ILE A 3 5.30 11.84 -10.90
N LEU A 4 5.58 11.49 -9.65
CA LEU A 4 4.66 10.80 -8.75
C LEU A 4 3.96 11.83 -7.85
N VAL A 5 2.65 11.71 -7.71
CA VAL A 5 1.86 12.57 -6.81
C VAL A 5 1.06 11.71 -5.82
N GLY A 6 1.36 11.88 -4.53
CA GLY A 6 0.59 11.26 -3.45
C GLY A 6 -0.57 12.16 -3.02
N THR A 7 -1.80 11.76 -3.30
CA THR A 7 -2.96 12.60 -2.98
C THR A 7 -4.27 11.82 -2.91
N GLY A 8 -5.27 12.42 -2.23
CA GLY A 8 -6.64 11.90 -2.16
C GLY A 8 -7.72 12.99 -2.30
N SER A 9 -7.34 14.28 -2.37
CA SER A 9 -8.34 15.35 -2.51
C SER A 9 -8.84 15.48 -3.95
N PRO A 10 -10.13 15.78 -4.18
CA PRO A 10 -10.71 15.82 -5.53
C PRO A 10 -10.00 16.79 -6.50
N ARG A 11 -9.56 17.94 -5.99
CA ARG A 11 -8.82 18.91 -6.81
C ARG A 11 -7.46 18.35 -7.23
N MET A 12 -6.72 17.77 -6.29
CA MET A 12 -5.40 17.22 -6.56
C MET A 12 -5.47 15.97 -7.42
N LEU A 13 -6.48 15.12 -7.26
CA LEU A 13 -6.69 13.97 -8.14
C LEU A 13 -6.83 14.39 -9.61
N ARG A 14 -7.59 15.47 -9.90
CA ARG A 14 -7.69 16.00 -11.27
C ARG A 14 -6.37 16.56 -11.80
N LEU A 15 -5.58 17.22 -10.96
CA LEU A 15 -4.25 17.70 -11.35
C LEU A 15 -3.29 16.53 -11.59
N THR A 16 -3.31 15.52 -10.72
CA THR A 16 -2.54 14.29 -10.89
C THR A 16 -2.92 13.58 -12.18
N ALA A 17 -4.21 13.37 -12.42
CA ALA A 17 -4.72 12.75 -13.64
C ALA A 17 -4.28 13.50 -14.92
N ARG A 18 -4.12 14.81 -14.86
CA ARG A 18 -3.72 15.63 -16.01
C ARG A 18 -2.21 15.67 -16.26
N TRP A 19 -1.38 15.65 -15.19
CA TRP A 19 0.02 16.04 -15.30
C TRP A 19 1.04 15.03 -14.73
N ALA A 20 0.59 14.03 -13.95
CA ALA A 20 1.49 13.05 -13.38
C ALA A 20 1.63 11.79 -14.26
N GLU A 21 2.68 11.06 -14.06
CA GLU A 21 2.91 9.72 -14.59
C GLU A 21 2.55 8.63 -13.60
N GLU A 22 2.51 8.98 -12.31
CA GLU A 22 2.19 8.04 -11.26
C GLU A 22 1.33 8.68 -10.17
N TRP A 23 0.33 7.93 -9.70
CA TRP A 23 -0.47 8.27 -8.53
C TRP A 23 -0.15 7.32 -7.38
N ASN A 24 0.18 7.90 -6.23
CA ASN A 24 0.39 7.18 -4.98
C ASN A 24 -0.77 7.39 -4.01
N THR A 25 -1.14 6.34 -3.28
CA THR A 25 -2.18 6.41 -2.25
C THR A 25 -1.83 5.60 -1.02
N TRP A 26 -2.43 5.96 0.09
CA TRP A 26 -2.36 5.23 1.36
C TRP A 26 -3.65 4.49 1.63
N GLY A 27 -3.55 3.29 2.19
CA GLY A 27 -4.68 2.58 2.72
C GLY A 27 -4.53 1.08 2.65
N ASP A 28 -5.38 0.38 3.40
CA ASP A 28 -5.61 -1.03 3.19
C ASP A 28 -6.30 -1.28 1.83
N PRO A 29 -6.45 -2.54 1.38
CA PRO A 29 -7.04 -2.82 0.07
C PRO A 29 -8.46 -2.24 -0.12
N ASP A 30 -9.28 -2.19 0.93
CA ASP A 30 -10.64 -1.65 0.83
C ASP A 30 -10.64 -0.13 0.66
N GLU A 31 -9.77 0.57 1.40
CA GLU A 31 -9.60 2.02 1.22
C GLU A 31 -8.97 2.35 -0.14
N VAL A 32 -7.99 1.56 -0.58
CA VAL A 32 -7.39 1.76 -1.92
C VAL A 32 -8.41 1.53 -3.02
N ALA A 33 -9.32 0.57 -2.90
CA ALA A 33 -10.43 0.37 -3.84
C ALA A 33 -11.30 1.63 -3.94
N ARG A 34 -11.77 2.15 -2.80
CA ARG A 34 -12.57 3.40 -2.74
C ARG A 34 -11.84 4.61 -3.34
N ARG A 35 -10.54 4.71 -3.11
CA ARG A 35 -9.71 5.79 -3.65
C ARG A 35 -9.47 5.64 -5.14
N THR A 36 -9.32 4.41 -5.62
CA THR A 36 -9.18 4.10 -7.05
C THR A 36 -10.41 4.52 -7.84
N GLU A 37 -11.63 4.29 -7.33
CA GLU A 37 -12.87 4.77 -7.95
C GLU A 37 -12.86 6.30 -8.14
N ARG A 38 -12.45 7.04 -7.10
CA ARG A 38 -12.35 8.51 -7.17
C ARG A 38 -11.26 8.97 -8.16
N PHE A 39 -10.16 8.24 -8.22
CA PHE A 39 -9.08 8.53 -9.16
C PHE A 39 -9.51 8.26 -10.60
N THR A 40 -10.21 7.16 -10.86
CA THR A 40 -10.80 6.82 -12.15
C THR A 40 -11.73 7.94 -12.64
N ALA A 41 -12.67 8.37 -11.80
CA ALA A 41 -13.56 9.48 -12.11
C ALA A 41 -12.79 10.80 -12.39
N ALA A 42 -11.67 11.04 -11.69
CA ALA A 42 -10.83 12.20 -11.95
C ALA A 42 -10.14 12.11 -13.31
N CYS A 43 -9.65 10.93 -13.71
CA CYS A 43 -9.06 10.69 -15.04
C CYS A 43 -10.09 10.93 -16.15
N GLU A 44 -11.28 10.34 -16.01
CA GLU A 44 -12.38 10.53 -16.97
C GLU A 44 -12.76 12.00 -17.13
N SER A 45 -12.80 12.77 -16.03
CA SER A 45 -13.13 14.20 -16.05
C SER A 45 -12.13 15.06 -16.83
N VAL A 46 -10.92 14.56 -17.08
CA VAL A 46 -9.88 15.26 -17.84
C VAL A 46 -9.57 14.59 -19.19
N GLY A 47 -10.31 13.54 -19.54
CA GLY A 47 -10.17 12.81 -20.80
C GLY A 47 -8.91 11.95 -20.88
N ARG A 48 -8.42 11.43 -19.75
CA ARG A 48 -7.25 10.55 -19.70
C ARG A 48 -7.65 9.14 -19.23
N GLU A 49 -7.15 8.13 -19.94
CA GLU A 49 -7.37 6.75 -19.54
C GLU A 49 -6.66 6.42 -18.22
N PRO A 50 -7.36 5.87 -17.20
CA PRO A 50 -6.74 5.56 -15.90
C PRO A 50 -5.55 4.61 -15.99
N GLY A 51 -5.54 3.70 -16.98
CA GLY A 51 -4.46 2.75 -17.22
C GLY A 51 -3.16 3.36 -17.75
N GLU A 52 -3.16 4.61 -18.18
CA GLU A 52 -1.95 5.32 -18.61
C GLU A 52 -1.08 5.78 -17.43
N LEU A 53 -1.65 5.82 -16.23
CA LEU A 53 -0.90 6.20 -15.03
C LEU A 53 -0.49 4.96 -14.25
N ARG A 54 0.75 4.92 -13.85
CA ARG A 54 1.17 3.95 -12.83
C ARG A 54 0.48 4.26 -11.51
N ARG A 55 0.23 3.20 -10.76
CA ARG A 55 -0.37 3.32 -9.43
C ARG A 55 0.52 2.65 -8.41
N SER A 56 0.83 3.36 -7.34
CA SER A 56 1.49 2.79 -6.18
C SER A 56 0.64 2.99 -4.93
N ALA A 57 0.79 2.07 -4.00
CA ALA A 57 0.13 2.14 -2.71
C ALA A 57 1.12 1.92 -1.59
N GLN A 58 0.73 2.33 -0.39
CA GLN A 58 1.48 2.07 0.82
C GLN A 58 0.53 1.92 2.00
N ALA A 59 0.93 1.09 2.95
CA ALA A 59 0.25 0.90 4.23
C ALA A 59 1.27 0.59 5.32
N MET A 60 0.84 0.71 6.57
CA MET A 60 1.62 0.20 7.69
C MET A 60 1.51 -1.33 7.70
N VAL A 61 2.62 -2.03 7.61
CA VAL A 61 2.66 -3.48 7.59
C VAL A 61 3.16 -4.00 8.94
N PHE A 62 2.34 -4.78 9.62
CA PHE A 62 2.68 -5.44 10.87
C PHE A 62 2.73 -6.95 10.63
N PHE A 63 3.93 -7.50 10.54
CA PHE A 63 4.13 -8.94 10.44
C PHE A 63 3.99 -9.59 11.81
N THR A 64 2.91 -10.35 11.97
CA THR A 64 2.51 -10.93 13.26
C THR A 64 2.36 -12.46 13.14
N PRO A 65 3.48 -13.20 13.11
CA PRO A 65 3.46 -14.66 12.94
C PRO A 65 2.87 -15.41 14.14
N THR A 66 2.70 -14.73 15.28
CA THR A 66 2.13 -15.31 16.50
C THR A 66 1.03 -14.40 17.08
N GLN A 67 0.15 -14.97 17.90
CA GLN A 67 -0.86 -14.18 18.62
C GLN A 67 -0.23 -13.13 19.53
N ALA A 68 0.85 -13.46 20.22
CA ALA A 68 1.57 -12.51 21.08
C ALA A 68 2.12 -11.31 20.28
N ALA A 69 2.66 -11.54 19.06
CA ALA A 69 3.10 -10.46 18.20
C ALA A 69 1.91 -9.59 17.73
N ARG A 70 0.76 -10.20 17.44
CA ARG A 70 -0.47 -9.48 17.07
C ARG A 70 -0.97 -8.60 18.21
N ASP A 71 -0.99 -9.11 19.43
CA ASP A 71 -1.41 -8.36 20.61
C ASP A 71 -0.48 -7.18 20.89
N ALA A 72 0.83 -7.36 20.69
CA ALA A 72 1.84 -6.32 20.89
C ALA A 72 1.68 -5.12 19.96
N VAL A 73 1.24 -5.32 18.72
CA VAL A 73 1.08 -4.23 17.73
C VAL A 73 -0.31 -3.58 17.77
N GLN A 74 -1.28 -4.14 18.48
CA GLN A 74 -2.67 -3.72 18.46
C GLN A 74 -2.88 -2.22 18.71
N ALA A 75 -2.08 -1.63 19.62
CA ALA A 75 -2.16 -0.20 19.92
C ALA A 75 -1.62 0.71 18.79
N HIS A 76 -0.88 0.16 17.86
CA HIS A 76 -0.27 0.88 16.72
C HIS A 76 -1.05 0.70 15.41
N VAL A 77 -2.02 -0.20 15.39
CA VAL A 77 -2.85 -0.46 14.21
C VAL A 77 -3.78 0.72 13.97
N VAL A 78 -3.68 1.31 12.81
CA VAL A 78 -4.58 2.37 12.37
C VAL A 78 -5.59 1.78 11.37
N PRO A 79 -6.89 1.84 11.66
CA PRO A 79 -7.92 1.38 10.72
C PRO A 79 -7.75 2.00 9.34
N ASP A 80 -8.08 1.26 8.30
CA ASP A 80 -7.98 1.64 6.88
C ASP A 80 -6.56 1.98 6.38
N ARG A 81 -5.51 1.80 7.24
CA ARG A 81 -4.12 2.13 6.90
C ARG A 81 -3.10 1.06 7.28
N SER A 82 -3.55 -0.03 7.88
CA SER A 82 -2.67 -1.08 8.37
C SER A 82 -3.00 -2.43 7.78
N LEU A 83 -1.97 -3.17 7.41
CA LEU A 83 -2.03 -4.60 7.14
C LEU A 83 -1.44 -5.32 8.35
N VAL A 84 -2.18 -6.27 8.90
CA VAL A 84 -1.75 -7.03 10.08
C VAL A 84 -1.96 -8.51 9.79
N GLY A 85 -0.95 -9.33 9.99
CA GLY A 85 -1.12 -10.76 9.78
C GLY A 85 0.16 -11.56 9.85
N GLY A 86 -0.02 -12.89 9.89
CA GLY A 86 1.02 -13.85 9.57
C GLY A 86 1.30 -13.90 8.07
N ALA A 87 2.18 -14.81 7.65
CA ALA A 87 2.64 -14.86 6.27
C ALA A 87 1.50 -14.95 5.24
N GLN A 88 0.61 -15.94 5.37
CA GLN A 88 -0.47 -16.14 4.41
C GLN A 88 -1.47 -14.97 4.41
N GLU A 89 -1.82 -14.44 5.58
CA GLU A 89 -2.73 -13.31 5.68
C GLU A 89 -2.17 -12.06 4.96
N LEU A 90 -0.86 -11.80 5.07
CA LEU A 90 -0.21 -10.70 4.37
C LEU A 90 -0.09 -10.96 2.87
N VAL A 91 0.19 -12.19 2.44
CA VAL A 91 0.17 -12.56 1.02
C VAL A 91 -1.21 -12.27 0.43
N ASP A 92 -2.29 -12.73 1.09
CA ASP A 92 -3.65 -12.54 0.61
C ASP A 92 -4.03 -11.04 0.55
N GLN A 93 -3.62 -10.26 1.56
CA GLN A 93 -3.87 -8.82 1.58
C GLN A 93 -3.07 -8.08 0.49
N LEU A 94 -1.81 -8.44 0.26
CA LEU A 94 -0.98 -7.83 -0.79
C LEU A 94 -1.45 -8.19 -2.21
N ALA A 95 -1.90 -9.43 -2.43
CA ALA A 95 -2.47 -9.85 -3.70
C ALA A 95 -3.67 -9.00 -4.13
N ARG A 96 -4.48 -8.52 -3.17
CA ARG A 96 -5.60 -7.62 -3.47
C ARG A 96 -5.18 -6.29 -4.06
N TYR A 97 -3.99 -5.77 -3.74
CA TYR A 97 -3.49 -4.55 -4.41
C TYR A 97 -3.17 -4.82 -5.87
N GLU A 98 -2.60 -5.97 -6.19
CA GLU A 98 -2.36 -6.38 -7.57
C GLU A 98 -3.67 -6.47 -8.38
N GLU A 99 -4.72 -7.08 -7.79
CA GLU A 99 -6.07 -7.14 -8.38
C GLU A 99 -6.67 -5.74 -8.61
N LEU A 100 -6.37 -4.78 -7.74
CA LEU A 100 -6.76 -3.37 -7.89
C LEU A 100 -5.92 -2.60 -8.92
N GLY A 101 -4.95 -3.26 -9.55
CA GLY A 101 -4.06 -2.67 -10.53
C GLY A 101 -3.00 -1.74 -9.93
N VAL A 102 -2.59 -1.98 -8.69
CA VAL A 102 -1.41 -1.35 -8.09
C VAL A 102 -0.16 -2.02 -8.65
N HIS A 103 0.78 -1.23 -9.15
CA HIS A 103 2.01 -1.71 -9.80
C HIS A 103 3.20 -1.77 -8.83
N GLU A 104 3.12 -1.03 -7.74
CA GLU A 104 4.19 -0.93 -6.75
C GLU A 104 3.59 -0.73 -5.36
N PHE A 105 4.10 -1.47 -4.38
CA PHE A 105 3.70 -1.34 -2.98
C PHE A 105 4.90 -0.96 -2.12
N ALA A 106 4.79 0.14 -1.38
CA ALA A 106 5.83 0.62 -0.49
C ALA A 106 5.57 0.16 0.96
N ILE A 107 6.56 -0.45 1.56
CA ILE A 107 6.55 -0.85 2.98
C ILE A 107 7.38 0.16 3.77
N ALA A 108 6.76 0.78 4.75
CA ALA A 108 7.45 1.69 5.65
C ALA A 108 8.23 0.90 6.71
N ASP A 109 9.51 1.22 6.91
CA ASP A 109 10.39 0.48 7.81
C ASP A 109 10.08 0.68 9.30
N PHE A 110 9.43 1.79 9.65
CA PHE A 110 9.11 2.12 11.05
C PHE A 110 8.08 1.17 11.69
N THR A 111 7.42 0.32 10.92
CA THR A 111 6.50 -0.70 11.42
C THR A 111 7.16 -2.07 11.61
N LEU A 112 8.42 -2.20 11.21
CA LEU A 112 9.14 -3.48 11.21
C LEU A 112 9.91 -3.75 12.52
N GLY A 113 9.96 -2.79 13.43
CA GLY A 113 10.63 -2.91 14.72
C GLY A 113 11.11 -1.57 15.27
N GLU A 114 11.44 -1.53 16.54
CA GLU A 114 11.91 -0.33 17.23
C GLU A 114 13.41 -0.09 16.99
N SER A 115 14.20 -1.16 16.98
CA SER A 115 15.65 -1.10 16.74
C SER A 115 16.03 -1.43 15.28
N PRO A 116 17.19 -0.98 14.79
CA PRO A 116 17.70 -1.36 13.47
C PRO A 116 17.85 -2.88 13.29
N GLU A 117 18.18 -3.60 14.36
CA GLU A 117 18.34 -5.06 14.36
C GLU A 117 16.98 -5.74 14.18
N GLU A 118 15.98 -5.35 14.96
CA GLU A 118 14.61 -5.85 14.83
C GLU A 118 14.04 -5.61 13.42
N ARG A 119 14.24 -4.40 12.87
CA ARG A 119 13.77 -4.07 11.51
C ARG A 119 14.40 -4.97 10.47
N ARG A 120 15.70 -5.20 10.57
CA ARG A 120 16.43 -6.09 9.64
C ARG A 120 15.90 -7.52 9.72
N ASP A 121 15.71 -8.03 10.94
CA ASP A 121 15.27 -9.41 11.16
C ASP A 121 13.81 -9.61 10.71
N THR A 122 12.92 -8.65 11.05
CA THR A 122 11.53 -8.64 10.56
C THR A 122 11.46 -8.53 9.05
N TYR A 123 12.30 -7.67 8.44
CA TYR A 123 12.36 -7.55 6.99
C TYR A 123 12.84 -8.84 6.32
N ALA A 124 13.84 -9.50 6.89
CA ALA A 124 14.33 -10.77 6.37
C ALA A 124 13.24 -11.86 6.41
N ALA A 125 12.50 -11.96 7.52
CA ALA A 125 11.39 -12.89 7.64
C ALA A 125 10.24 -12.53 6.69
N LEU A 126 9.83 -11.27 6.64
CA LEU A 126 8.81 -10.78 5.72
C LEU A 126 9.19 -11.06 4.25
N HIS A 127 10.46 -10.85 3.89
CA HIS A 127 10.96 -11.15 2.57
C HIS A 127 10.87 -12.64 2.23
N ALA A 128 11.30 -13.50 3.16
CA ALA A 128 11.30 -14.95 2.94
C ALA A 128 9.89 -15.53 2.87
N ASP A 129 9.01 -15.10 3.77
CA ASP A 129 7.73 -15.74 4.02
C ASP A 129 6.55 -15.10 3.25
N VAL A 130 6.70 -13.84 2.82
CA VAL A 130 5.64 -13.06 2.18
C VAL A 130 6.05 -12.56 0.80
N LEU A 131 7.12 -11.74 0.72
CA LEU A 131 7.45 -11.03 -0.53
C LEU A 131 7.96 -11.97 -1.63
N SER A 132 8.47 -13.15 -1.27
CA SER A 132 8.87 -14.19 -2.25
C SER A 132 7.69 -14.69 -3.10
N ALA A 133 6.45 -14.54 -2.64
CA ALA A 133 5.25 -14.93 -3.39
C ALA A 133 4.94 -14.02 -4.60
N PHE A 134 5.55 -12.81 -4.66
CA PHE A 134 5.31 -11.78 -5.69
C PHE A 134 6.47 -11.60 -6.68
N ARG A 135 7.30 -12.62 -6.88
CA ARG A 135 8.47 -12.59 -7.78
C ARG A 135 8.38 -13.63 -8.88
#